data_d2aad938b4fd6081e90fa3ba04242d63
#
_entry.id   d2aad938b4fd6081e90fa3ba04242d63
#
_cell.length_a   1.000
_cell.length_b   1.000
_cell.length_c   1.000
_cell.angle_alpha   90.00
_cell.angle_beta   90.00
_cell.angle_gamma   90.00
#
_symmetry.space_group_name_H-M   'P 1'
#
loop_
_entity.id
_entity.type
_entity.pdbx_description
1 polymer ?
#
loop_
_entity_poly.entity_id
_entity_poly.type
_entity_poly.pdbx_seq_one_letter_code
_entity_poly.pdbx_strand_id
1 'polypeptide(L)'
;NVQGQVNFKLDSGEKSGKIIAELEHASFAYDDKVIMDKFSAILQRGDKIGLIGPNGIGKTTFLKLILGELQPTYGRIRIGSKQEVAYFDQFRSALNENDTVFYTLGQGNDYVEVGGKKKHVMSYLEDFLFHPARAQSPVSSLSGGERNRLLLAKLFTRPANILVLDEPTNDLDIDTQELLEDLLRDYQGTVFLVSHDRMFLDNVI
;
A
#
# COMPACT_ATOMS: atom_id res chain seq x y z
N ASN A 1 2.90 29.22 3.95
CA ASN A 1 3.20 28.40 2.77
C ASN A 1 2.86 26.97 3.07
N VAL A 2 1.72 26.51 2.56
CA VAL A 2 1.37 25.10 2.58
C VAL A 2 2.35 24.39 1.66
N GLN A 3 3.36 23.84 2.24
CA GLN A 3 4.44 23.21 1.49
C GLN A 3 4.31 21.71 1.43
N GLY A 4 3.13 21.20 1.63
CA GLY A 4 2.81 19.83 1.34
C GLY A 4 1.84 19.76 0.18
N GLN A 5 2.31 19.96 -1.02
CA GLN A 5 1.46 19.67 -2.16
C GLN A 5 1.28 18.16 -2.24
N VAL A 6 0.11 17.73 -1.85
CA VAL A 6 -0.33 16.37 -2.09
C VAL A 6 -0.77 16.35 -3.54
N ASN A 7 0.06 15.78 -4.40
CA ASN A 7 -0.29 15.60 -5.80
C ASN A 7 -0.99 14.25 -5.95
N PHE A 8 -2.25 14.30 -6.40
CA PHE A 8 -3.00 13.11 -6.73
C PHE A 8 -2.90 12.85 -8.22
N LYS A 9 -2.52 11.64 -8.58
CA LYS A 9 -2.82 11.09 -9.88
C LYS A 9 -3.94 10.09 -9.70
N LEU A 10 -5.13 10.47 -10.14
CA LEU A 10 -6.26 9.57 -10.16
C LEU A 10 -6.25 8.83 -11.48
N ASP A 11 -6.29 7.51 -11.42
CA ASP A 11 -6.58 6.71 -12.59
C ASP A 11 -8.07 6.88 -12.90
N SER A 12 -8.37 7.67 -13.93
CA SER A 12 -9.73 8.07 -14.30
C SER A 12 -10.49 7.00 -15.08
N GLY A 13 -10.09 5.74 -14.98
CA GLY A 13 -10.85 4.65 -15.58
C GLY A 13 -12.32 4.63 -15.12
N GLU A 14 -13.21 4.18 -15.96
CA GLU A 14 -14.65 4.07 -15.68
C GLU A 14 -14.90 3.11 -14.50
N LYS A 15 -14.66 3.58 -13.30
CA LYS A 15 -14.98 2.81 -12.10
C LYS A 15 -16.25 3.36 -11.49
N SER A 16 -17.38 2.75 -11.85
CA SER A 16 -18.62 2.89 -11.12
C SER A 16 -18.47 2.18 -9.78
N GLY A 17 -17.59 2.69 -8.93
CA GLY A 17 -17.28 2.02 -7.69
C GLY A 17 -17.67 2.83 -6.48
N LYS A 18 -17.59 2.18 -5.33
CA LYS A 18 -17.84 2.80 -4.05
C LYS A 18 -16.78 3.87 -3.79
N ILE A 19 -17.19 4.96 -3.17
CA ILE A 19 -16.32 6.06 -2.76
C ILE A 19 -15.49 5.63 -1.56
N ILE A 20 -14.18 5.88 -1.60
CA ILE A 20 -13.30 5.73 -0.45
C ILE A 20 -13.47 6.93 0.49
N ALA A 21 -13.38 8.13 -0.07
CA ALA A 21 -13.59 9.35 0.67
C ALA A 21 -14.02 10.47 -0.28
N GLU A 22 -14.89 11.33 0.21
CA GLU A 22 -15.29 12.56 -0.48
C GLU A 22 -14.95 13.73 0.42
N LEU A 23 -14.07 14.61 -0.06
CA LEU A 23 -13.65 15.79 0.65
C LEU A 23 -14.35 17.01 0.06
N GLU A 24 -15.01 17.80 0.91
CA GLU A 24 -15.71 19.02 0.52
C GLU A 24 -15.12 20.20 1.30
N HIS A 25 -14.32 21.00 0.61
CA HIS A 25 -13.64 22.17 1.20
C HIS A 25 -13.00 21.90 2.55
N ALA A 26 -12.35 20.74 2.64
CA ALA A 26 -11.77 20.26 3.87
C ALA A 26 -10.50 21.02 4.22
N SER A 27 -10.39 21.44 5.47
CA SER A 27 -9.21 22.09 6.01
C SER A 27 -8.79 21.42 7.30
N PHE A 28 -7.49 21.31 7.52
CA PHE A 28 -6.93 20.76 8.73
C PHE A 28 -5.58 21.42 9.03
N ALA A 29 -5.36 21.75 10.29
CA ALA A 29 -4.10 22.31 10.75
C ALA A 29 -3.76 21.76 12.14
N TYR A 30 -2.47 21.56 12.38
CA TYR A 30 -1.90 21.37 13.71
C TYR A 30 -1.34 22.73 14.14
N ASP A 31 -1.96 23.37 15.15
CA ASP A 31 -1.56 24.69 15.61
C ASP A 31 -1.41 25.66 14.41
N ASP A 32 -0.19 26.12 14.14
CA ASP A 32 0.10 27.05 13.04
C ASP A 32 0.42 26.37 11.72
N LYS A 33 0.55 25.03 11.73
CA LYS A 33 0.91 24.29 10.53
C LYS A 33 -0.32 23.81 9.78
N VAL A 34 -0.59 24.44 8.64
CA VAL A 34 -1.67 24.02 7.76
C VAL A 34 -1.27 22.78 6.98
N ILE A 35 -2.03 21.71 7.13
CA ILE A 35 -1.82 20.44 6.41
C ILE A 35 -2.69 20.40 5.17
N MET A 36 -3.93 20.86 5.27
CA MET A 36 -4.91 20.85 4.19
C MET A 36 -5.70 22.16 4.22
N ASP A 37 -5.89 22.78 3.08
CA ASP A 37 -6.60 24.06 2.97
C ASP A 37 -7.65 23.98 1.86
N LYS A 38 -8.92 23.98 2.27
CA LYS A 38 -10.10 23.99 1.39
C LYS A 38 -10.01 22.99 0.25
N PHE A 39 -9.57 21.80 0.56
CA PHE A 39 -9.34 20.76 -0.42
C PHE A 39 -10.61 19.99 -0.73
N SER A 40 -10.91 19.83 -2.03
CA SER A 40 -12.07 19.07 -2.49
C SER A 40 -11.60 17.99 -3.46
N ALA A 41 -12.02 16.76 -3.21
CA ALA A 41 -11.71 15.62 -4.08
C ALA A 41 -12.66 14.47 -3.80
N ILE A 42 -12.77 13.58 -4.76
CA ILE A 42 -13.47 12.31 -4.62
C ILE A 42 -12.45 11.20 -4.89
N LEU A 43 -12.22 10.36 -3.88
CA LEU A 43 -11.35 9.21 -3.98
C LEU A 43 -12.19 7.96 -4.14
N GLN A 44 -12.04 7.28 -5.25
CA GLN A 44 -12.87 6.14 -5.60
C GLN A 44 -12.12 4.83 -5.37
N ARG A 45 -12.88 3.78 -5.10
CA ARG A 45 -12.32 2.44 -4.94
C ARG A 45 -11.62 2.01 -6.23
N GLY A 46 -10.39 1.49 -6.09
CA GLY A 46 -9.57 1.10 -7.22
C GLY A 46 -8.62 2.19 -7.72
N ASP A 47 -8.71 3.41 -7.19
CA ASP A 47 -7.77 4.47 -7.53
C ASP A 47 -6.37 4.16 -7.01
N LYS A 48 -5.37 4.59 -7.76
CA LYS A 48 -3.97 4.53 -7.35
C LYS A 48 -3.49 5.95 -7.13
N ILE A 49 -3.17 6.26 -5.89
CA ILE A 49 -2.96 7.63 -5.44
C ILE A 49 -1.52 7.77 -4.94
N GLY A 50 -0.75 8.59 -5.65
CA GLY A 50 0.59 8.96 -5.21
C GLY A 50 0.56 10.19 -4.35
N LEU A 51 1.25 10.15 -3.23
CA LEU A 51 1.45 11.27 -2.33
C LEU A 51 2.88 11.75 -2.46
N ILE A 52 3.06 12.95 -2.98
CA ILE A 52 4.37 13.57 -3.18
C ILE A 52 4.47 14.79 -2.28
N GLY A 53 5.60 14.97 -1.66
CA GLY A 53 5.85 16.14 -0.82
C GLY A 53 6.97 15.88 0.16
N PRO A 54 7.39 16.90 0.92
CA PRO A 54 8.40 16.72 1.94
C PRO A 54 7.91 15.70 2.97
N ASN A 55 8.84 14.91 3.46
CA ASN A 55 8.56 13.92 4.50
C ASN A 55 7.91 14.54 5.70
N GLY A 56 7.03 13.80 6.28
CA GLY A 56 6.58 14.05 7.61
C GLY A 56 5.08 14.01 7.80
N ILE A 57 4.69 14.76 8.77
CA ILE A 57 3.36 14.81 9.36
C ILE A 57 2.23 14.98 8.35
N GLY A 58 2.47 15.75 7.26
CA GLY A 58 1.43 16.06 6.28
C GLY A 58 0.85 14.84 5.57
N LYS A 59 1.70 13.92 5.13
CA LYS A 59 1.26 12.71 4.43
C LYS A 59 0.52 11.77 5.35
N THR A 60 1.05 11.54 6.55
CA THR A 60 0.40 10.71 7.58
C THR A 60 -0.94 11.29 7.99
N THR A 61 -0.99 12.60 8.21
CA THR A 61 -2.22 13.31 8.57
C THR A 61 -3.26 13.20 7.48
N PHE A 62 -2.86 13.37 6.22
CA PHE A 62 -3.75 13.21 5.08
C PHE A 62 -4.39 11.82 5.06
N LEU A 63 -3.59 10.78 5.21
CA LEU A 63 -4.10 9.40 5.27
C LEU A 63 -5.08 9.21 6.42
N LYS A 64 -4.77 9.74 7.59
CA LYS A 64 -5.68 9.65 8.75
C LYS A 64 -7.01 10.36 8.50
N LEU A 65 -6.99 11.49 7.81
CA LEU A 65 -8.21 12.23 7.47
C LEU A 65 -9.08 11.42 6.50
N ILE A 66 -8.50 10.90 5.44
CA ILE A 66 -9.28 10.16 4.43
C ILE A 66 -9.71 8.77 4.88
N LEU A 67 -9.07 8.22 5.90
CA LEU A 67 -9.45 6.93 6.50
C LEU A 67 -10.36 7.10 7.73
N GLY A 68 -10.70 8.34 8.09
CA GLY A 68 -11.62 8.62 9.18
C GLY A 68 -11.03 8.58 10.58
N GLU A 69 -9.71 8.51 10.70
CA GLU A 69 -9.02 8.52 12.00
C GLU A 69 -8.90 9.91 12.61
N LEU A 70 -9.00 10.96 11.77
CA LEU A 70 -9.02 12.36 12.19
C LEU A 70 -10.19 13.09 11.53
N GLN A 71 -10.68 14.12 12.19
CA GLN A 71 -11.72 14.99 11.65
C GLN A 71 -11.12 16.29 11.10
N PRO A 72 -11.65 16.83 9.99
CA PRO A 72 -11.19 18.12 9.49
C PRO A 72 -11.58 19.24 10.45
N THR A 73 -10.79 20.31 10.45
CA THR A 73 -11.11 21.51 11.24
C THR A 73 -12.29 22.25 10.63
N TYR A 74 -12.29 22.37 9.30
CA TYR A 74 -13.38 22.97 8.53
C TYR A 74 -13.70 22.07 7.33
N GLY A 75 -14.89 22.24 6.79
CA GLY A 75 -15.36 21.43 5.70
C GLY A 75 -15.83 20.06 6.15
N ARG A 76 -15.96 19.17 5.20
CA ARG A 76 -16.50 17.82 5.46
C ARG A 76 -15.71 16.77 4.72
N ILE A 77 -15.50 15.64 5.38
CA ILE A 77 -14.96 14.44 4.76
C ILE A 77 -15.93 13.30 5.02
N ARG A 78 -16.50 12.79 3.93
CA ARG A 78 -17.37 11.61 3.98
C ARG A 78 -16.53 10.39 3.71
N ILE A 79 -16.55 9.41 4.62
CA ILE A 79 -15.77 8.18 4.53
C ILE A 79 -16.65 7.06 4.00
N GLY A 80 -16.11 6.29 3.07
CA GLY A 80 -16.79 5.11 2.55
C GLY A 80 -16.88 3.99 3.59
N SER A 81 -17.75 3.02 3.32
CA SER A 81 -17.95 1.88 4.21
C SER A 81 -17.11 0.68 3.82
N LYS A 82 -16.95 -0.26 4.76
CA LYS A 82 -16.28 -1.56 4.55
C LYS A 82 -14.84 -1.44 4.04
N GLN A 83 -14.09 -0.50 4.60
CA GLN A 83 -12.69 -0.33 4.26
C GLN A 83 -11.84 -1.27 5.10
N GLU A 84 -11.03 -2.08 4.43
CA GLU A 84 -10.02 -2.93 5.04
C GLU A 84 -8.65 -2.47 4.56
N VAL A 85 -7.88 -1.87 5.46
CA VAL A 85 -6.61 -1.23 5.13
C VAL A 85 -5.45 -2.13 5.56
N ALA A 86 -4.50 -2.35 4.67
CA ALA A 86 -3.24 -2.99 4.99
C ALA A 86 -2.10 -2.00 4.81
N TYR A 87 -1.31 -1.85 5.86
CA TYR A 87 -0.12 -0.98 5.87
C TYR A 87 1.13 -1.84 5.71
N PHE A 88 1.91 -1.57 4.68
CA PHE A 88 3.13 -2.34 4.40
C PHE A 88 4.11 -2.36 5.58
N ASP A 89 4.27 -1.21 6.25
CA ASP A 89 5.21 -1.12 7.37
C ASP A 89 4.85 -2.03 8.55
N GLN A 90 3.57 -2.34 8.74
CA GLN A 90 3.12 -3.23 9.81
C GLN A 90 3.58 -4.68 9.61
N PHE A 91 3.92 -5.06 8.38
CA PHE A 91 4.37 -6.42 8.08
C PHE A 91 5.85 -6.63 8.28
N ARG A 92 6.66 -5.54 8.31
CA ARG A 92 8.12 -5.66 8.47
C ARG A 92 8.53 -6.35 9.76
N SER A 93 7.75 -6.19 10.82
CA SER A 93 7.99 -6.83 12.12
C SER A 93 7.23 -8.14 12.30
N ALA A 94 6.45 -8.57 11.31
CA ALA A 94 5.51 -9.68 11.44
C ALA A 94 6.08 -11.03 11.00
N LEU A 95 7.35 -11.09 10.56
CA LEU A 95 7.97 -12.34 10.17
C LEU A 95 8.49 -13.09 11.39
N ASN A 96 8.08 -14.37 11.49
CA ASN A 96 8.63 -15.26 12.50
C ASN A 96 9.89 -15.94 11.96
N GLU A 97 11.04 -15.66 12.59
CA GLU A 97 12.34 -16.16 12.16
C GLU A 97 12.43 -17.69 12.10
N ASN A 98 11.62 -18.38 12.90
CA ASN A 98 11.63 -19.84 12.99
C ASN A 98 10.73 -20.53 11.97
N ASP A 99 9.81 -19.79 11.35
CA ASP A 99 8.92 -20.32 10.31
C ASP A 99 9.69 -20.51 9.01
N THR A 100 9.23 -21.47 8.20
CA THR A 100 9.71 -21.59 6.83
C THR A 100 9.06 -20.53 5.94
N VAL A 101 9.66 -20.26 4.81
CA VAL A 101 9.08 -19.37 3.79
C VAL A 101 7.71 -19.88 3.36
N PHE A 102 7.60 -21.17 3.11
CA PHE A 102 6.34 -21.83 2.73
C PHE A 102 5.26 -21.62 3.80
N TYR A 103 5.58 -21.87 5.05
CA TYR A 103 4.61 -21.73 6.15
C TYR A 103 4.20 -20.26 6.36
N THR A 104 5.10 -19.33 6.17
CA THR A 104 4.81 -17.89 6.32
C THR A 104 3.66 -17.47 5.41
N LEU A 105 3.58 -17.99 4.21
CA LEU A 105 2.49 -17.68 3.28
C LEU A 105 1.27 -18.57 3.48
N GLY A 106 1.48 -19.88 3.56
CA GLY A 106 0.39 -20.84 3.56
C GLY A 106 -0.28 -21.03 4.92
N GLN A 107 0.42 -20.75 6.02
CA GLN A 107 -0.09 -20.94 7.39
C GLN A 107 -0.64 -22.37 7.61
N GLY A 108 0.04 -23.35 7.04
CA GLY A 108 -0.37 -24.74 7.09
C GLY A 108 -1.22 -25.21 5.92
N ASN A 109 -1.58 -24.33 5.00
CA ASN A 109 -2.31 -24.68 3.78
C ASN A 109 -1.37 -24.70 2.57
N ASP A 110 -1.72 -25.48 1.57
CA ASP A 110 -0.95 -25.55 0.32
C ASP A 110 -1.31 -24.41 -0.65
N TYR A 111 -2.39 -23.68 -0.39
CA TYR A 111 -2.92 -22.64 -1.25
C TYR A 111 -3.07 -21.32 -0.50
N VAL A 112 -2.92 -20.23 -1.24
CA VAL A 112 -3.23 -18.88 -0.80
C VAL A 112 -4.32 -18.29 -1.69
N GLU A 113 -5.06 -17.30 -1.17
CA GLU A 113 -6.00 -16.54 -1.97
C GLU A 113 -5.37 -15.20 -2.35
N VAL A 114 -5.37 -14.90 -3.66
CA VAL A 114 -4.87 -13.65 -4.19
C VAL A 114 -5.89 -13.12 -5.20
N GLY A 115 -6.47 -11.96 -4.90
CA GLY A 115 -7.49 -11.38 -5.77
C GLY A 115 -8.73 -12.26 -5.95
N GLY A 116 -9.11 -13.00 -4.91
CA GLY A 116 -10.25 -13.91 -4.94
C GLY A 116 -10.00 -15.25 -5.62
N LYS A 117 -8.77 -15.50 -6.05
CA LYS A 117 -8.38 -16.77 -6.71
C LYS A 117 -7.43 -17.56 -5.83
N LYS A 118 -7.62 -18.89 -5.81
CA LYS A 118 -6.68 -19.79 -5.16
C LYS A 118 -5.44 -19.96 -6.00
N LYS A 119 -4.29 -19.90 -5.35
CA LYS A 119 -3.00 -20.16 -6.00
C LYS A 119 -2.15 -21.03 -5.10
N HIS A 120 -1.47 -22.02 -5.68
CA HIS A 120 -0.56 -22.87 -4.91
C HIS A 120 0.59 -22.03 -4.37
N VAL A 121 0.96 -22.24 -3.10
CA VAL A 121 2.03 -21.48 -2.44
C VAL A 121 3.34 -21.54 -3.22
N MET A 122 3.70 -22.70 -3.76
CA MET A 122 4.95 -22.83 -4.54
C MET A 122 4.94 -21.97 -5.80
N SER A 123 3.82 -21.94 -6.54
CA SER A 123 3.68 -21.09 -7.72
C SER A 123 3.71 -19.60 -7.36
N TYR A 124 3.07 -19.26 -6.26
CA TYR A 124 3.05 -17.88 -5.76
C TYR A 124 4.45 -17.42 -5.36
N LEU A 125 5.23 -18.29 -4.69
CA LEU A 125 6.62 -17.98 -4.33
C LEU A 125 7.48 -17.74 -5.57
N GLU A 126 7.30 -18.52 -6.62
CA GLU A 126 8.01 -18.32 -7.88
C GLU A 126 7.71 -16.96 -8.50
N ASP A 127 6.45 -16.49 -8.41
CA ASP A 127 6.06 -15.15 -8.86
C ASP A 127 6.82 -14.05 -8.09
N PHE A 128 7.20 -14.33 -6.85
CA PHE A 128 7.98 -13.42 -6.01
C PHE A 128 9.48 -13.71 -6.03
N LEU A 129 9.94 -14.35 -7.11
CA LEU A 129 11.36 -14.60 -7.40
C LEU A 129 12.05 -15.51 -6.39
N PHE A 130 11.29 -16.40 -5.75
CA PHE A 130 11.86 -17.45 -4.91
C PHE A 130 12.12 -18.71 -5.72
N HIS A 131 13.35 -19.21 -5.63
CA HIS A 131 13.64 -20.53 -6.16
C HIS A 131 12.91 -21.60 -5.32
N PRO A 132 12.32 -22.64 -5.93
CA PRO A 132 11.59 -23.68 -5.19
C PRO A 132 12.38 -24.28 -4.01
N ALA A 133 13.69 -24.41 -4.15
CA ALA A 133 14.55 -24.94 -3.08
C ALA A 133 14.55 -24.07 -1.81
N ARG A 134 14.15 -22.81 -1.90
CA ARG A 134 14.10 -21.90 -0.75
C ARG A 134 12.82 -22.00 0.07
N ALA A 135 11.81 -22.69 -0.44
CA ALA A 135 10.48 -22.75 0.20
C ALA A 135 10.53 -23.31 1.62
N GLN A 136 11.39 -24.28 1.88
CA GLN A 136 11.53 -24.89 3.21
C GLN A 136 12.64 -24.26 4.05
N SER A 137 13.26 -23.19 3.56
CA SER A 137 14.28 -22.46 4.33
C SER A 137 13.59 -21.66 5.44
N PRO A 138 14.22 -21.56 6.61
CA PRO A 138 13.70 -20.70 7.67
C PRO A 138 13.84 -19.21 7.28
N VAL A 139 12.92 -18.40 7.76
CA VAL A 139 12.94 -16.95 7.53
C VAL A 139 14.27 -16.35 8.01
N SER A 140 14.85 -16.88 9.09
CA SER A 140 16.13 -16.44 9.63
C SER A 140 17.29 -16.54 8.64
N SER A 141 17.21 -17.42 7.65
CA SER A 141 18.26 -17.63 6.64
C SER A 141 18.14 -16.71 5.43
N LEU A 142 17.08 -15.90 5.34
CA LEU A 142 16.83 -15.07 4.18
C LEU A 142 17.74 -13.83 4.14
N SER A 143 18.18 -13.45 2.95
CA SER A 143 18.81 -12.16 2.71
C SER A 143 17.79 -11.03 2.88
N GLY A 144 18.28 -9.78 2.96
CA GLY A 144 17.41 -8.60 3.03
C GLY A 144 16.45 -8.53 1.85
N GLY A 145 16.93 -8.79 0.64
CA GLY A 145 16.08 -8.79 -0.56
C GLY A 145 15.02 -9.89 -0.53
N GLU A 146 15.38 -11.10 -0.11
CA GLU A 146 14.43 -12.19 0.05
C GLU A 146 13.37 -11.88 1.11
N ARG A 147 13.75 -11.26 2.23
CA ARG A 147 12.81 -10.82 3.25
C ARG A 147 11.81 -9.81 2.70
N ASN A 148 12.28 -8.84 1.94
CA ASN A 148 11.40 -7.84 1.33
C ASN A 148 10.41 -8.47 0.36
N ARG A 149 10.87 -9.42 -0.46
CA ARG A 149 9.97 -10.14 -1.37
C ARG A 149 8.94 -10.98 -0.63
N LEU A 150 9.33 -11.63 0.47
CA LEU A 150 8.40 -12.40 1.30
C LEU A 150 7.35 -11.51 1.95
N LEU A 151 7.75 -10.33 2.43
CA LEU A 151 6.82 -9.33 3.00
C LEU A 151 5.82 -8.85 1.95
N LEU A 152 6.28 -8.57 0.74
CA LEU A 152 5.40 -8.19 -0.36
C LEU A 152 4.43 -9.32 -0.71
N ALA A 153 4.93 -10.55 -0.80
CA ALA A 153 4.09 -11.71 -1.05
C ALA A 153 2.98 -11.84 0.00
N LYS A 154 3.34 -11.67 1.26
CA LYS A 154 2.39 -11.73 2.36
C LYS A 154 1.36 -10.59 2.30
N LEU A 155 1.79 -9.39 1.96
CA LEU A 155 0.91 -8.23 1.82
C LEU A 155 -0.23 -8.50 0.83
N PHE A 156 0.09 -9.04 -0.33
CA PHE A 156 -0.89 -9.26 -1.40
C PHE A 156 -1.82 -10.44 -1.13
N THR A 157 -1.57 -11.26 -0.12
CA THR A 157 -2.50 -12.31 0.32
C THR A 157 -3.55 -11.79 1.30
N ARG A 158 -3.41 -10.58 1.78
CA ARG A 158 -4.36 -10.00 2.75
C ARG A 158 -5.68 -9.67 2.07
N PRO A 159 -6.81 -9.91 2.75
CA PRO A 159 -8.12 -9.54 2.24
C PRO A 159 -8.38 -8.03 2.38
N ALA A 160 -7.38 -7.21 2.17
CA ALA A 160 -7.50 -5.76 2.21
C ALA A 160 -7.99 -5.23 0.88
N ASN A 161 -8.75 -4.15 0.91
CA ASN A 161 -9.17 -3.44 -0.30
C ASN A 161 -8.47 -2.08 -0.45
N ILE A 162 -7.67 -1.70 0.53
CA ILE A 162 -6.82 -0.52 0.48
C ILE A 162 -5.40 -0.92 0.94
N LEU A 163 -4.42 -0.63 0.11
CA LEU A 163 -3.01 -0.80 0.46
C LEU A 163 -2.38 0.56 0.69
N VAL A 164 -1.62 0.70 1.77
CA VAL A 164 -0.82 1.88 2.05
C VAL A 164 0.65 1.46 2.07
N LEU A 165 1.41 2.03 1.15
CA LEU A 165 2.83 1.76 0.98
C LEU A 165 3.60 3.06 1.20
N ASP A 166 4.38 3.10 2.28
CA ASP A 166 5.20 4.27 2.63
C ASP A 166 6.66 3.98 2.31
N GLU A 167 7.20 4.73 1.35
CA GLU A 167 8.57 4.58 0.84
C GLU A 167 8.93 3.10 0.56
N PRO A 168 8.11 2.40 -0.26
CA PRO A 168 8.29 0.97 -0.45
C PRO A 168 9.52 0.59 -1.25
N THR A 169 10.11 1.54 -1.98
CA THR A 169 11.31 1.28 -2.81
C THR A 169 12.62 1.38 -2.06
N ASN A 170 12.59 1.88 -0.81
CA ASN A 170 13.81 1.95 0.00
C ASN A 170 14.37 0.55 0.21
N ASP A 171 15.66 0.40 -0.06
CA ASP A 171 16.39 -0.85 0.11
C ASP A 171 15.95 -2.01 -0.81
N LEU A 172 15.16 -1.73 -1.85
CA LEU A 172 14.80 -2.74 -2.84
C LEU A 172 15.82 -2.78 -3.97
N ASP A 173 16.18 -4.01 -4.39
CA ASP A 173 16.92 -4.20 -5.63
C ASP A 173 16.01 -3.93 -6.86
N ILE A 174 16.62 -3.83 -8.03
CA ILE A 174 15.88 -3.49 -9.27
C ILE A 174 14.82 -4.53 -9.59
N ASP A 175 15.13 -5.80 -9.45
CA ASP A 175 14.19 -6.88 -9.77
C ASP A 175 12.98 -6.86 -8.85
N THR A 176 13.19 -6.62 -7.57
CA THR A 176 12.10 -6.50 -6.59
C THR A 176 11.27 -5.24 -6.85
N GLN A 177 11.90 -4.14 -7.22
CA GLN A 177 11.20 -2.90 -7.54
C GLN A 177 10.31 -3.08 -8.78
N GLU A 178 10.80 -3.70 -9.83
CA GLU A 178 10.02 -4.00 -11.03
C GLU A 178 8.84 -4.92 -10.73
N LEU A 179 9.06 -5.93 -9.89
CA LEU A 179 8.00 -6.82 -9.43
C LEU A 179 6.91 -6.02 -8.70
N LEU A 180 7.30 -5.14 -7.79
CA LEU A 180 6.35 -4.29 -7.05
C LEU A 180 5.56 -3.40 -8.00
N GLU A 181 6.21 -2.79 -8.98
CA GLU A 181 5.53 -1.97 -10.00
C GLU A 181 4.46 -2.76 -10.74
N ASP A 182 4.78 -3.99 -11.17
CA ASP A 182 3.83 -4.87 -11.87
C ASP A 182 2.66 -5.25 -10.97
N LEU A 183 2.93 -5.63 -9.74
CA LEU A 183 1.89 -5.99 -8.77
C LEU A 183 0.94 -4.84 -8.50
N LEU A 184 1.47 -3.63 -8.32
CA LEU A 184 0.65 -2.45 -8.04
C LEU A 184 -0.20 -2.04 -9.25
N ARG A 185 0.34 -2.17 -10.47
CA ARG A 185 -0.43 -1.88 -11.68
C ARG A 185 -1.61 -2.84 -11.83
N ASP A 186 -1.43 -4.10 -11.49
CA ASP A 186 -2.46 -5.14 -11.66
C ASP A 186 -3.42 -5.24 -10.47
N TYR A 187 -3.09 -4.61 -9.35
CA TYR A 187 -3.91 -4.65 -8.15
C TYR A 187 -5.26 -3.97 -8.37
N GLN A 188 -6.34 -4.66 -8.05
CA GLN A 188 -7.71 -4.19 -8.30
C GLN A 188 -8.26 -3.29 -7.18
N GLY A 189 -7.59 -3.25 -6.04
CA GLY A 189 -7.99 -2.38 -4.93
C GLY A 189 -7.40 -0.99 -5.03
N THR A 190 -7.61 -0.20 -4.00
CA THR A 190 -7.09 1.15 -3.88
C THR A 190 -5.68 1.13 -3.29
N VAL A 191 -4.80 1.94 -3.83
CA VAL A 191 -3.41 2.05 -3.36
C VAL A 191 -3.11 3.51 -3.02
N PHE A 192 -2.58 3.72 -1.81
CA PHE A 192 -1.95 4.97 -1.42
C PHE A 192 -0.44 4.75 -1.38
N LEU A 193 0.27 5.47 -2.22
CA LEU A 193 1.70 5.28 -2.41
C LEU A 193 2.43 6.55 -2.02
N VAL A 194 3.17 6.50 -0.92
CA VAL A 194 4.00 7.60 -0.44
C VAL A 194 5.42 7.34 -0.90
N SER A 195 5.96 8.18 -1.77
CA SER A 195 7.31 8.00 -2.29
C SER A 195 7.92 9.32 -2.73
N HIS A 196 9.25 9.42 -2.60
CA HIS A 196 10.06 10.48 -3.18
C HIS A 196 10.56 10.11 -4.57
N ASP A 197 10.43 8.86 -4.96
CA ASP A 197 10.88 8.35 -6.25
C ASP A 197 9.80 8.62 -7.29
N ARG A 198 9.96 9.71 -8.03
CA ARG A 198 9.01 10.11 -9.07
C ARG A 198 8.92 9.11 -10.22
N MET A 199 10.03 8.49 -10.58
CA MET A 199 10.05 7.50 -11.65
C MET A 199 9.21 6.28 -11.24
N PHE A 200 9.34 5.83 -10.00
CA PHE A 200 8.52 4.75 -9.48
C PHE A 200 7.04 5.11 -9.49
N LEU A 201 6.69 6.30 -9.02
CA LEU A 201 5.30 6.79 -9.04
C LEU A 201 4.75 6.83 -10.47
N ASP A 202 5.51 7.36 -11.41
CA ASP A 202 5.09 7.46 -12.80
C ASP A 202 4.89 6.09 -13.45
N ASN A 203 5.62 5.08 -13.03
CA ASN A 203 5.48 3.72 -13.55
C ASN A 203 4.24 3.00 -13.01
N VAL A 204 3.70 3.41 -11.87
CA VAL A 204 2.59 2.75 -11.18
C VAL A 204 1.27 3.46 -11.35
N ILE A 205 1.30 4.79 -11.35
CA ILE A 205 0.09 5.64 -11.30
C ILE A 205 -0.30 6.18 -12.67
#